data_5187aba6cd0342e0b5d238fefcdcf621
#
_entry.id   5187aba6cd0342e0b5d238fefcdcf621
#
_cell.length_a   1.000
_cell.length_b   1.000
_cell.length_c   1.000
_cell.angle_alpha   90.00
_cell.angle_beta   90.00
_cell.angle_gamma   90.00
#
_symmetry.space_group_name_H-M   'P 1'
#
loop_
_entity.id
_entity.type
_entity.pdbx_description
1 polymer ?
#
loop_
_entity_poly.entity_id
_entity_poly.type
_entity_poly.pdbx_seq_one_letter_code
_entity_poly.pdbx_strand_id
1 'polypeptide(L)'
;MKTTVMLLLTNDNGLEDLVAKILSEIGGVSHLTHAAGEALEIICGVHDLDLAIIDFEHGAHGITLLSAITTVREDLPVIVITHDDEQHVEALAYANGAAACFPKAVLATELATAIRKLQRPQPELAHA
;
A
#
# COMPACT_ATOMS: atom_id res chain seq x y z
N MET A 1 -2.66 -5.83 -21.49
CA MET A 1 -2.78 -4.94 -20.32
C MET A 1 -2.03 -5.53 -19.14
N LYS A 2 -1.34 -4.68 -18.41
CA LYS A 2 -0.60 -5.13 -17.25
C LYS A 2 -1.53 -5.28 -16.05
N THR A 3 -1.43 -6.43 -15.37
CA THR A 3 -2.15 -6.65 -14.11
C THR A 3 -1.46 -5.89 -12.99
N THR A 4 -2.21 -5.14 -12.20
CA THR A 4 -1.68 -4.49 -11.01
C THR A 4 -1.46 -5.53 -9.93
N VAL A 5 -0.26 -5.58 -9.38
CA VAL A 5 0.11 -6.52 -8.31
C VAL A 5 0.43 -5.73 -7.06
N MET A 6 -0.25 -6.01 -5.96
CA MET A 6 -0.01 -5.28 -4.72
C MET A 6 0.19 -6.20 -3.53
N LEU A 7 0.87 -5.66 -2.53
CA LEU A 7 0.95 -6.26 -1.20
C LEU A 7 -0.08 -5.59 -0.31
N LEU A 8 -0.82 -6.36 0.46
CA LEU A 8 -1.74 -5.83 1.47
C LEU A 8 -1.42 -6.44 2.82
N LEU A 9 -1.01 -5.61 3.76
CA LEU A 9 -0.79 -6.01 5.14
C LEU A 9 -1.89 -5.42 6.02
N THR A 10 -2.77 -6.28 6.53
CA THR A 10 -3.85 -5.86 7.43
C THR A 10 -4.43 -7.06 8.17
N ASN A 11 -5.07 -6.78 9.31
CA ASN A 11 -5.90 -7.75 10.03
C ASN A 11 -7.37 -7.31 10.01
N ASP A 12 -7.70 -6.30 9.21
CA ASP A 12 -9.04 -5.75 9.12
C ASP A 12 -9.77 -6.35 7.91
N ASN A 13 -10.77 -7.16 8.15
CA ASN A 13 -11.55 -7.81 7.08
C ASN A 13 -12.27 -6.81 6.18
N GLY A 14 -12.71 -5.68 6.75
CA GLY A 14 -13.35 -4.63 5.97
C GLY A 14 -12.39 -4.01 4.95
N LEU A 15 -11.14 -3.81 5.33
CA LEU A 15 -10.12 -3.32 4.42
C LEU A 15 -9.79 -4.36 3.35
N GLU A 16 -9.70 -5.63 3.72
CA GLU A 16 -9.49 -6.72 2.75
C GLU A 16 -10.60 -6.72 1.69
N ASP A 17 -11.85 -6.61 2.11
CA ASP A 17 -12.99 -6.61 1.21
C ASP A 17 -12.98 -5.40 0.29
N LEU A 18 -12.65 -4.22 0.82
CA LEU A 18 -12.57 -3.00 0.04
C LEU A 18 -11.49 -3.10 -1.04
N VAL A 19 -10.31 -3.58 -0.68
CA VAL A 19 -9.21 -3.75 -1.62
C VAL A 19 -9.57 -4.79 -2.68
N ALA A 20 -10.19 -5.90 -2.29
CA ALA A 20 -10.62 -6.92 -3.24
C ALA A 20 -11.60 -6.36 -4.27
N LYS A 21 -12.54 -5.52 -3.82
CA LYS A 21 -13.49 -4.86 -4.72
C LYS A 21 -12.78 -3.94 -5.70
N ILE A 22 -11.85 -3.11 -5.21
CA ILE A 22 -11.10 -2.20 -6.06
C ILE A 22 -10.29 -2.99 -7.10
N LEU A 23 -9.62 -4.05 -6.67
CA LEU A 23 -8.81 -4.87 -7.57
C LEU A 23 -9.67 -5.56 -8.64
N SER A 24 -10.87 -5.99 -8.30
CA SER A 24 -11.76 -6.58 -9.29
C SER A 24 -12.16 -5.58 -10.37
N GLU A 25 -12.24 -4.30 -10.03
CA GLU A 25 -12.59 -3.24 -10.98
C GLU A 25 -11.41 -2.85 -11.88
N ILE A 26 -10.19 -2.87 -11.37
CA ILE A 26 -9.02 -2.43 -12.13
C ILE A 26 -8.21 -3.58 -12.75
N GLY A 27 -8.60 -4.82 -12.47
CA GLY A 27 -7.89 -5.98 -12.99
C GLY A 27 -6.57 -6.24 -12.27
N GLY A 28 -6.61 -6.34 -10.94
CA GLY A 28 -5.42 -6.54 -10.14
C GLY A 28 -5.50 -7.77 -9.25
N VAL A 29 -4.38 -8.08 -8.64
CA VAL A 29 -4.27 -9.16 -7.65
C VAL A 29 -3.50 -8.67 -6.43
N SER A 30 -3.74 -9.27 -5.28
CA SER A 30 -3.03 -8.91 -4.06
C SER A 30 -2.35 -10.10 -3.42
N HIS A 31 -1.24 -9.82 -2.76
CA HIS A 31 -0.59 -10.72 -1.82
C HIS A 31 -1.01 -10.27 -0.43
N LEU A 32 -1.95 -10.97 0.16
CA LEU A 32 -2.46 -10.63 1.49
C LEU A 32 -1.59 -11.25 2.57
N THR A 33 -1.22 -10.47 3.57
CA THR A 33 -0.50 -10.96 4.73
C THR A 33 -1.00 -10.27 5.99
N HIS A 34 -0.79 -10.94 7.12
CA HIS A 34 -1.20 -10.46 8.44
C HIS A 34 0.00 -10.17 9.34
N ALA A 35 1.21 -10.40 8.85
CA ALA A 35 2.42 -10.27 9.66
C ALA A 35 3.50 -9.46 8.94
N ALA A 36 4.16 -8.57 9.68
CA ALA A 36 5.20 -7.70 9.13
C ALA A 36 6.38 -8.48 8.53
N GLY A 37 6.80 -9.56 9.19
CA GLY A 37 7.89 -10.39 8.68
C GLY A 37 7.57 -11.02 7.34
N GLU A 38 6.36 -11.55 7.19
CA GLU A 38 5.90 -12.11 5.93
C GLU A 38 5.79 -11.03 4.85
N ALA A 39 5.35 -9.83 5.23
CA ALA A 39 5.29 -8.71 4.29
C ALA A 39 6.67 -8.41 3.72
N LEU A 40 7.70 -8.37 4.54
CA LEU A 40 9.07 -8.15 4.09
C LEU A 40 9.56 -9.27 3.17
N GLU A 41 9.22 -10.51 3.47
CA GLU A 41 9.57 -11.63 2.60
C GLU A 41 8.94 -11.47 1.21
N ILE A 42 7.68 -11.05 1.15
CA ILE A 42 6.99 -10.82 -0.10
C ILE A 42 7.64 -9.65 -0.86
N ILE A 43 7.96 -8.57 -0.16
CA ILE A 43 8.63 -7.40 -0.76
C ILE A 43 9.95 -7.80 -1.39
N CYS A 44 10.73 -8.64 -0.71
CA CYS A 44 12.03 -9.07 -1.22
C CYS A 44 11.94 -10.11 -2.33
N GLY A 45 10.89 -10.94 -2.32
CA GLY A 45 10.78 -12.07 -3.24
C GLY A 45 9.89 -11.85 -4.46
N VAL A 46 8.94 -10.93 -4.39
CA VAL A 46 8.02 -10.66 -5.50
C VAL A 46 8.46 -9.40 -6.20
N HIS A 47 9.08 -9.54 -7.36
CA HIS A 47 9.70 -8.42 -8.07
C HIS A 47 8.73 -7.56 -8.87
N ASP A 48 7.56 -8.06 -9.17
CA ASP A 48 6.56 -7.35 -9.98
C ASP A 48 5.51 -6.60 -9.16
N LEU A 49 5.77 -6.36 -7.88
CA LEU A 49 4.87 -5.54 -7.07
C LEU A 49 4.82 -4.12 -7.60
N ASP A 50 3.61 -3.60 -7.72
CA ASP A 50 3.37 -2.23 -8.17
C ASP A 50 3.07 -1.28 -7.01
N LEU A 51 2.63 -1.80 -5.88
CA LEU A 51 2.11 -1.01 -4.77
C LEU A 51 2.07 -1.84 -3.50
N ALA A 52 2.26 -1.20 -2.36
CA ALA A 52 2.04 -1.83 -1.05
C ALA A 52 1.06 -0.99 -0.23
N ILE A 53 0.15 -1.66 0.47
CA ILE A 53 -0.77 -1.02 1.41
C ILE A 53 -0.49 -1.60 2.78
N ILE A 54 -0.15 -0.74 3.73
CA ILE A 54 0.21 -1.12 5.09
C ILE A 54 -0.77 -0.52 6.07
N ASP A 55 -1.45 -1.36 6.81
CA ASP A 55 -2.37 -0.94 7.87
C ASP A 55 -1.60 -0.75 9.17
N PHE A 56 -1.51 0.50 9.63
CA PHE A 56 -0.79 0.84 10.87
C PHE A 56 -1.68 0.62 12.10
N GLU A 57 -2.01 -0.63 12.35
CA GLU A 57 -2.86 -0.94 13.49
C GLU A 57 -2.16 -0.66 14.82
N HIS A 58 -0.84 -0.74 14.85
CA HIS A 58 -0.03 -0.64 16.07
C HIS A 58 1.14 0.35 15.95
N GLY A 59 0.87 1.52 15.38
CA GLY A 59 1.76 2.69 15.49
C GLY A 59 3.23 2.48 15.17
N ALA A 60 4.05 2.30 16.20
CA ALA A 60 5.51 2.30 16.07
C ALA A 60 6.05 1.19 15.16
N HIS A 61 5.43 0.02 15.17
CA HIS A 61 5.86 -1.09 14.32
C HIS A 61 5.60 -0.82 12.85
N GLY A 62 4.55 -0.07 12.56
CA GLY A 62 4.23 0.31 11.19
C GLY A 62 5.30 1.23 10.60
N ILE A 63 5.79 2.20 11.36
CA ILE A 63 6.85 3.10 10.90
C ILE A 63 8.15 2.33 10.63
N THR A 64 8.51 1.41 11.50
CA THR A 64 9.71 0.59 11.32
C THR A 64 9.60 -0.25 10.04
N LEU A 65 8.45 -0.86 9.82
CA LEU A 65 8.21 -1.65 8.62
C LEU A 65 8.27 -0.78 7.37
N LEU A 66 7.62 0.39 7.40
CA LEU A 66 7.64 1.33 6.28
C LEU A 66 9.06 1.73 5.91
N SER A 67 9.87 2.08 6.91
CA SER A 67 11.26 2.44 6.70
C SER A 67 12.05 1.29 6.07
N ALA A 68 11.82 0.06 6.53
CA ALA A 68 12.47 -1.12 5.95
C ALA A 68 12.08 -1.32 4.49
N ILE A 69 10.80 -1.20 4.17
CA ILE A 69 10.31 -1.37 2.80
C ILE A 69 10.91 -0.31 1.87
N THR A 70 10.87 0.94 2.28
CA THR A 70 11.36 2.04 1.43
C THR A 70 12.88 1.98 1.26
N THR A 71 13.60 1.40 2.21
CA THR A 71 15.03 1.17 2.08
C THR A 71 15.34 0.07 1.05
N VAL A 72 14.57 -1.03 1.10
CA VAL A 72 14.78 -2.17 0.20
C VAL A 72 14.26 -1.90 -1.21
N ARG A 73 13.12 -1.22 -1.31
CA ARG A 73 12.44 -0.98 -2.58
C ARG A 73 12.03 0.50 -2.68
N GLU A 74 12.99 1.36 -3.00
CA GLU A 74 12.76 2.81 -3.11
C GLU A 74 11.70 3.19 -4.13
N ASP A 75 11.57 2.40 -5.17
CA ASP A 75 10.64 2.64 -6.27
C ASP A 75 9.22 2.16 -6.00
N LEU A 76 9.02 1.42 -4.90
CA LEU A 76 7.70 0.86 -4.59
C LEU A 76 6.87 1.87 -3.81
N PRO A 77 5.75 2.38 -4.37
CA PRO A 77 4.88 3.26 -3.60
C PRO A 77 4.19 2.51 -2.47
N VAL A 78 4.14 3.13 -1.31
CA VAL A 78 3.50 2.57 -0.12
C VAL A 78 2.38 3.48 0.35
N ILE A 79 1.17 2.95 0.44
CA ILE A 79 0.03 3.63 1.05
C ILE A 79 -0.06 3.16 2.50
N VAL A 80 -0.10 4.11 3.43
CA VAL A 80 -0.26 3.81 4.85
C VAL A 80 -1.69 4.12 5.27
N ILE A 81 -2.30 3.19 5.99
CA ILE A 81 -3.62 3.36 6.56
C ILE A 81 -3.48 3.53 8.06
N THR A 82 -3.98 4.62 8.61
CA THR A 82 -3.95 4.86 10.05
C THR A 82 -5.29 4.52 10.68
N HIS A 83 -5.28 4.22 11.97
CA HIS A 83 -6.49 3.84 12.67
C HIS A 83 -7.45 5.03 12.81
N ASP A 84 -6.92 6.16 13.27
CA ASP A 84 -7.67 7.39 13.45
C ASP A 84 -6.95 8.55 12.78
N ASP A 85 -7.50 9.74 12.88
CA ASP A 85 -6.87 10.96 12.39
C ASP A 85 -5.69 11.32 13.29
N GLU A 86 -4.60 10.63 13.14
CA GLU A 86 -3.38 10.82 13.90
C GLU A 86 -2.37 11.61 13.09
N GLN A 87 -2.42 12.93 13.19
CA GLN A 87 -1.57 13.83 12.39
C GLN A 87 -0.08 13.57 12.58
N HIS A 88 0.34 13.23 13.79
CA HIS A 88 1.76 12.96 14.02
C HIS A 88 2.21 11.65 13.38
N VAL A 89 1.33 10.64 13.32
CA VAL A 89 1.63 9.39 12.64
C VAL A 89 1.70 9.62 11.14
N GLU A 90 0.79 10.43 10.60
CA GLU A 90 0.81 10.81 9.19
C GLU A 90 2.11 11.49 8.82
N ALA A 91 2.54 12.47 9.62
CA ALA A 91 3.80 13.18 9.38
C ALA A 91 4.99 12.21 9.40
N LEU A 92 5.03 11.28 10.36
CA LEU A 92 6.08 10.27 10.43
C LEU A 92 6.04 9.32 9.24
N ALA A 93 4.85 8.94 8.77
CA ALA A 93 4.71 8.07 7.61
C ALA A 93 5.32 8.73 6.37
N TYR A 94 4.97 9.99 6.10
CA TYR A 94 5.55 10.70 4.97
C TYR A 94 7.06 10.90 5.12
N ALA A 95 7.52 11.20 6.33
CA ALA A 95 8.96 11.35 6.59
C ALA A 95 9.74 10.06 6.35
N ASN A 96 9.09 8.92 6.45
CA ASN A 96 9.70 7.60 6.24
C ASN A 96 9.38 7.00 4.87
N GLY A 97 8.84 7.80 3.96
CA GLY A 97 8.73 7.41 2.56
C GLY A 97 7.36 6.97 2.08
N ALA A 98 6.29 7.17 2.86
CA ALA A 98 4.95 6.84 2.38
C ALA A 98 4.58 7.72 1.20
N ALA A 99 3.98 7.13 0.19
CA ALA A 99 3.45 7.86 -0.97
C ALA A 99 2.11 8.50 -0.66
N ALA A 100 1.33 7.89 0.22
CA ALA A 100 0.03 8.42 0.68
C ALA A 100 -0.27 7.86 2.07
N CYS A 101 -1.10 8.58 2.82
CA CYS A 101 -1.51 8.16 4.15
C CYS A 101 -2.95 8.58 4.38
N PHE A 102 -3.81 7.65 4.79
CA PHE A 102 -5.23 7.91 5.01
C PHE A 102 -5.71 7.30 6.32
N PRO A 103 -6.57 8.00 7.07
CA PRO A 103 -7.27 7.34 8.18
C PRO A 103 -8.36 6.41 7.64
N LYS A 104 -8.72 5.40 8.41
CA LYS A 104 -9.75 4.42 7.99
C LYS A 104 -11.09 5.08 7.66
N ALA A 105 -11.40 6.20 8.28
CA ALA A 105 -12.67 6.89 8.07
C ALA A 105 -12.91 7.33 6.62
N VAL A 106 -11.85 7.55 5.83
CA VAL A 106 -11.99 8.05 4.44
C VAL A 106 -11.64 7.01 3.39
N LEU A 107 -11.36 5.76 3.77
CA LEU A 107 -10.90 4.74 2.83
C LEU A 107 -11.89 4.46 1.70
N ALA A 108 -13.19 4.40 2.01
CA ALA A 108 -14.19 4.06 1.00
C ALA A 108 -14.21 5.06 -0.15
N THR A 109 -13.85 6.32 0.10
CA THR A 109 -13.87 7.38 -0.91
C THR A 109 -12.50 7.66 -1.53
N GLU A 110 -11.43 7.46 -0.78
CA GLU A 110 -10.10 7.93 -1.18
C GLU A 110 -9.16 6.84 -1.70
N LEU A 111 -9.35 5.60 -1.24
CA LEU A 111 -8.38 4.55 -1.54
C LEU A 111 -8.31 4.20 -3.02
N ALA A 112 -9.45 4.06 -3.69
CA ALA A 112 -9.48 3.74 -5.11
C ALA A 112 -8.78 4.80 -5.95
N THR A 113 -9.03 6.08 -5.63
CA THR A 113 -8.38 7.20 -6.32
C THR A 113 -6.87 7.16 -6.10
N ALA A 114 -6.42 6.91 -4.87
CA ALA A 114 -5.00 6.83 -4.56
C ALA A 114 -4.32 5.69 -5.30
N ILE A 115 -4.95 4.52 -5.34
CA ILE A 115 -4.41 3.37 -6.06
C ILE A 115 -4.24 3.70 -7.55
N ARG A 116 -5.25 4.33 -8.16
CA ARG A 116 -5.17 4.70 -9.58
C ARG A 116 -4.05 5.69 -9.84
N LYS A 117 -3.86 6.67 -8.97
CA LYS A 117 -2.79 7.66 -9.11
C LYS A 117 -1.40 7.05 -9.00
N LEU A 118 -1.26 6.01 -8.19
CA LEU A 118 0.04 5.40 -7.93
C LEU A 118 0.33 4.21 -8.84
N GLN A 119 -0.62 3.81 -9.68
CA GLN A 119 -0.35 2.79 -10.69
C GLN A 119 0.73 3.28 -11.64
N ARG A 120 1.68 2.40 -11.96
CA ARG A 120 2.73 2.77 -12.90
C ARG A 120 2.16 2.93 -14.29
N PRO A 121 2.54 3.98 -15.03
CA PRO A 121 2.12 4.11 -16.42
C PRO A 121 2.69 2.98 -17.27
N GLN A 122 1.95 2.58 -18.31
CA GLN A 122 2.44 1.60 -19.27
C GLN A 122 3.59 2.22 -20.05
N PRO A 123 4.74 1.51 -20.19
CA PRO A 123 5.88 2.06 -20.93
C PRO A 123 5.55 2.50 -22.35
N GLU A 124 4.72 1.73 -23.05
CA GLU A 124 4.33 2.06 -24.43
C GLU A 124 3.53 3.35 -24.52
N LEU A 125 2.84 3.75 -23.45
CA LEU A 125 2.11 5.00 -23.44
C LEU A 125 3.05 6.21 -23.34
N ALA A 126 4.24 6.00 -22.80
CA ALA A 126 5.23 7.06 -22.69
C ALA A 126 5.80 7.46 -24.05
N HIS A 127 5.59 6.66 -25.05
CA HIS A 127 6.11 6.91 -26.41
C HIS A 127 5.08 7.52 -27.35
N ALA A 128 3.87 7.67 -26.84
CA ALA A 128 2.81 8.19 -27.67
C ALA A 128 3.01 9.68 -28.00
#